data_bb192d9713ff8b85967e800bafb85c7e
#
_entry.id   bb192d9713ff8b85967e800bafb85c7e
#
_cell.length_a   1.000
_cell.length_b   1.000
_cell.length_c   1.000
_cell.angle_alpha   90.00
_cell.angle_beta   90.00
_cell.angle_gamma   90.00
#
_symmetry.space_group_name_H-M   'P 1'
#
loop_
_entity.id
_entity.type
_entity.pdbx_description
1 polymer ?
#
loop_
_entity_poly.entity_id
_entity_poly.type
_entity_poly.pdbx_seq_one_letter_code
_entity_poly.pdbx_strand_id
1 'polypeptide(L)'
;DNPEEQAVFDIRPDVLSGALVLDPFAEGSVCKRWIDAGWVGHCHARSTVPDNPKNFDALDENGDYGRGIQYPFAEPSPGTYHSAWDEERLEPWKEVVRQLLRYHAVQPSSPLGQVSTEFIPNLDYGEGCRYSLFEQGIACASWIREAWQSIAQDNR
;
A
#
# COMPACT_ATOMS: atom_id res chain seq x y z
N ASP A 1 -20.45 -3.03 -22.40
CA ASP A 1 -19.13 -2.42 -22.18
C ASP A 1 -19.33 -0.92 -22.09
N ASN A 2 -19.14 -0.35 -20.90
CA ASN A 2 -19.26 1.08 -20.67
C ASN A 2 -17.91 1.74 -21.04
N PRO A 3 -17.86 2.65 -22.03
CA PRO A 3 -16.61 3.32 -22.39
C PRO A 3 -15.96 4.10 -21.26
N GLU A 4 -16.73 4.55 -20.28
CA GLU A 4 -16.22 5.26 -19.09
C GLU A 4 -15.49 4.29 -18.13
N GLU A 5 -15.93 3.04 -18.02
CA GLU A 5 -15.22 2.04 -17.22
C GLU A 5 -13.89 1.64 -17.85
N GLN A 6 -13.79 1.53 -19.16
CA GLN A 6 -12.52 1.23 -19.84
C GLN A 6 -11.50 2.37 -19.69
N ALA A 7 -11.94 3.61 -19.65
CA ALA A 7 -11.06 4.77 -19.47
C ALA A 7 -10.41 4.83 -18.07
N VAL A 8 -11.04 4.24 -17.06
CA VAL A 8 -10.54 4.23 -15.67
C VAL A 8 -9.40 3.22 -15.47
N PHE A 9 -9.30 2.18 -16.30
CA PHE A 9 -8.35 1.07 -16.07
C PHE A 9 -6.99 1.22 -16.75
N ASP A 10 -6.79 2.11 -17.70
CA ASP A 10 -5.48 2.31 -18.33
C ASP A 10 -4.86 3.65 -17.93
N ILE A 11 -4.30 3.71 -16.73
CA ILE A 11 -3.56 4.87 -16.22
C ILE A 11 -2.08 4.87 -16.66
N ARG A 12 -1.61 3.83 -17.34
CA ARG A 12 -0.20 3.72 -17.73
C ARG A 12 0.30 4.88 -18.57
N PRO A 13 -0.43 5.38 -19.57
CA PRO A 13 0.00 6.54 -20.34
C PRO A 13 0.22 7.78 -19.46
N ASP A 14 -0.66 8.01 -18.49
CA ASP A 14 -0.59 9.16 -17.59
C ASP A 14 0.59 9.03 -16.61
N VAL A 15 0.87 7.82 -16.13
CA VAL A 15 2.04 7.54 -15.30
C VAL A 15 3.33 7.74 -16.12
N LEU A 16 3.40 7.17 -17.32
CA LEU A 16 4.59 7.26 -18.18
C LEU A 16 4.87 8.68 -18.66
N SER A 17 3.85 9.48 -18.89
CA SER A 17 3.99 10.90 -19.26
C SER A 17 4.28 11.83 -18.07
N GLY A 18 4.18 11.34 -16.85
CA GLY A 18 4.26 12.15 -15.63
C GLY A 18 3.00 12.97 -15.32
N ALA A 19 1.92 12.79 -16.07
CA ALA A 19 0.64 13.44 -15.77
C ALA A 19 0.02 12.92 -14.46
N LEU A 20 0.31 11.66 -14.13
CA LEU A 20 -0.07 11.03 -12.86
C LEU A 20 1.20 10.69 -12.06
N VAL A 21 1.46 11.45 -11.01
CA VAL A 21 2.61 11.26 -10.11
C VAL A 21 2.20 10.31 -8.99
N LEU A 22 2.75 9.09 -8.98
CA LEU A 22 2.45 8.07 -7.96
C LEU A 22 3.38 8.15 -6.74
N ASP A 23 4.60 8.69 -6.90
CA ASP A 23 5.55 8.84 -5.80
C ASP A 23 4.97 9.76 -4.71
N PRO A 24 4.76 9.26 -3.48
CA PRO A 24 4.16 10.05 -2.39
C PRO A 24 5.07 11.17 -1.87
N PHE A 25 6.36 11.11 -2.16
CA PHE A 25 7.32 12.14 -1.76
C PHE A 25 7.43 13.28 -2.78
N ALA A 26 6.96 13.05 -4.00
CA ALA A 26 7.04 14.04 -5.06
C ALA A 26 5.93 15.09 -4.97
N GLU A 27 6.24 16.30 -5.41
CA GLU A 27 5.26 17.33 -5.62
C GLU A 27 4.21 16.88 -6.66
N GLY A 28 2.94 17.17 -6.41
CA GLY A 28 1.86 16.77 -7.30
C GLY A 28 1.41 15.32 -7.15
N SER A 29 1.91 14.59 -6.14
CA SER A 29 1.48 13.21 -5.85
C SER A 29 -0.05 13.09 -5.85
N VAL A 30 -0.56 12.13 -6.62
CA VAL A 30 -2.00 11.88 -6.72
C VAL A 30 -2.61 11.47 -5.38
N CYS A 31 -1.91 10.64 -4.59
CA CYS A 31 -2.38 10.22 -3.27
C CYS A 31 -2.54 11.44 -2.34
N LYS A 32 -1.54 12.33 -2.33
CA LYS A 32 -1.61 13.56 -1.53
C LYS A 32 -2.76 14.46 -1.98
N ARG A 33 -2.98 14.62 -3.28
CA ARG A 33 -4.09 15.41 -3.81
C ARG A 33 -5.45 14.87 -3.38
N TRP A 34 -5.65 13.55 -3.39
CA TRP A 34 -6.90 12.94 -2.93
C TRP A 34 -7.11 13.08 -1.43
N ILE A 35 -6.03 12.95 -0.66
CA ILE A 35 -6.08 13.17 0.80
C ILE A 35 -6.44 14.62 1.11
N ASP A 36 -5.74 15.59 0.51
CA ASP A 36 -5.96 17.02 0.73
C ASP A 36 -7.35 17.49 0.27
N ALA A 37 -7.91 16.84 -0.74
CA ALA A 37 -9.28 17.07 -1.19
C ALA A 37 -10.36 16.46 -0.27
N GLY A 38 -9.96 15.67 0.73
CA GLY A 38 -10.88 15.00 1.65
C GLY A 38 -11.70 13.88 1.00
N TRP A 39 -11.14 13.19 0.01
CA TRP A 39 -11.84 12.11 -0.70
C TRP A 39 -11.64 10.73 -0.09
N VAL A 40 -10.68 10.59 0.83
CA VAL A 40 -10.32 9.29 1.40
C VAL A 40 -11.07 9.05 2.70
N GLY A 41 -12.16 8.30 2.63
CA GLY A 41 -12.99 7.93 3.78
C GLY A 41 -12.61 6.59 4.43
N HIS A 42 -11.93 5.72 3.70
CA HIS A 42 -11.47 4.41 4.16
C HIS A 42 -10.13 4.07 3.49
N CYS A 43 -9.25 3.44 4.25
CA CYS A 43 -7.99 2.91 3.74
C CYS A 43 -7.89 1.41 4.02
N HIS A 44 -7.80 0.60 2.97
CA HIS A 44 -7.36 -0.79 3.06
C HIS A 44 -5.83 -0.81 3.07
N ALA A 45 -5.28 -0.92 4.27
CA ALA A 45 -3.85 -0.87 4.50
C ALA A 45 -3.20 -2.23 4.21
N ARG A 46 -3.03 -2.54 2.93
CA ARG A 46 -2.22 -3.64 2.43
C ARG A 46 -0.87 -3.09 1.99
N SER A 47 0.21 -3.60 2.56
CA SER A 47 1.54 -3.15 2.19
C SER A 47 1.88 -3.55 0.77
N THR A 48 2.33 -2.58 0.01
CA THR A 48 2.74 -2.71 -1.38
C THR A 48 4.08 -2.03 -1.59
N VAL A 49 4.78 -2.39 -2.64
CA VAL A 49 6.05 -1.76 -3.02
C VAL A 49 6.01 -1.34 -4.47
N PRO A 50 6.73 -0.27 -4.87
CA PRO A 50 6.80 0.18 -6.24
C PRO A 50 7.59 -0.79 -7.14
N ASP A 51 7.67 -0.46 -8.44
CA ASP A 51 8.55 -1.06 -9.43
C ASP A 51 8.22 -2.52 -9.80
N ASN A 52 6.91 -2.81 -9.89
CA ASN A 52 6.46 -4.05 -10.45
C ASN A 52 7.05 -5.30 -9.76
N PRO A 53 6.87 -5.42 -8.44
CA PRO A 53 7.52 -6.47 -7.68
C PRO A 53 6.98 -7.85 -8.05
N LYS A 54 7.87 -8.85 -8.11
CA LYS A 54 7.51 -10.25 -8.23
C LYS A 54 7.30 -10.82 -6.83
N ASN A 55 6.12 -10.57 -6.26
CA ASN A 55 5.81 -10.92 -4.86
C ASN A 55 5.08 -12.24 -4.69
N PHE A 56 4.67 -12.91 -5.78
CA PHE A 56 4.11 -14.25 -5.67
C PHE A 56 5.18 -15.25 -5.28
N ASP A 57 4.84 -16.15 -4.37
CA ASP A 57 5.65 -17.34 -4.09
C ASP A 57 5.27 -18.53 -5.00
N ALA A 58 4.17 -18.44 -5.72
CA ALA A 58 3.81 -19.37 -6.77
C ALA A 58 4.64 -19.11 -8.04
N LEU A 59 5.12 -20.20 -8.66
CA LEU A 59 5.81 -20.14 -9.93
C LEU A 59 4.81 -20.32 -11.07
N ASP A 60 5.01 -19.60 -12.17
CA ASP A 60 4.28 -19.82 -13.40
C ASP A 60 4.77 -21.08 -14.17
N GLU A 61 4.22 -21.32 -15.34
CA GLU A 61 4.59 -22.46 -16.20
C GLU A 61 6.06 -22.44 -16.69
N ASN A 62 6.71 -21.28 -16.64
CA ASN A 62 8.10 -21.09 -17.01
C ASN A 62 9.07 -21.18 -15.81
N GLY A 63 8.51 -21.33 -14.61
CA GLY A 63 9.29 -21.33 -13.37
C GLY A 63 9.65 -19.92 -12.85
N ASP A 64 8.97 -18.89 -13.34
CA ASP A 64 9.17 -17.52 -12.92
C ASP A 64 8.17 -17.11 -11.84
N TYR A 65 8.61 -16.31 -10.87
CA TYR A 65 7.71 -15.70 -9.89
C TYR A 65 6.82 -14.64 -10.53
N GLY A 66 5.53 -14.69 -10.22
CA GLY A 66 4.54 -13.75 -10.72
C GLY A 66 4.53 -12.42 -9.98
N ARG A 67 3.82 -11.45 -10.56
CA ARG A 67 3.57 -10.17 -9.92
C ARG A 67 2.55 -10.36 -8.80
N GLY A 68 2.83 -9.79 -7.62
CA GLY A 68 1.91 -9.74 -6.50
C GLY A 68 1.80 -8.32 -5.97
N ILE A 69 0.59 -7.88 -5.67
CA ILE A 69 0.35 -6.56 -5.08
C ILE A 69 0.91 -6.51 -3.67
N GLN A 70 0.76 -7.59 -2.91
CA GLN A 70 1.08 -7.64 -1.49
C GLN A 70 2.57 -7.90 -1.26
N TYR A 71 3.17 -7.09 -0.40
CA TYR A 71 4.54 -7.27 0.08
C TYR A 71 4.52 -7.56 1.58
N PRO A 72 5.38 -8.43 2.11
CA PRO A 72 5.44 -8.67 3.56
C PRO A 72 5.70 -7.37 4.32
N PHE A 73 4.89 -7.06 5.32
CA PHE A 73 5.05 -5.84 6.12
C PHE A 73 6.17 -5.97 7.15
N ALA A 74 6.29 -7.14 7.77
CA ALA A 74 7.39 -7.51 8.64
C ALA A 74 8.24 -8.58 7.98
N GLU A 75 9.50 -8.68 8.37
CA GLU A 75 10.43 -9.69 7.87
C GLU A 75 9.84 -11.10 8.05
N PRO A 76 9.64 -11.84 6.96
CA PRO A 76 9.13 -13.19 7.03
C PRO A 76 10.17 -14.14 7.66
N SER A 77 9.69 -15.23 8.26
CA SER A 77 10.57 -16.28 8.76
C SER A 77 11.48 -16.81 7.64
N PRO A 78 12.74 -17.18 7.94
CA PRO A 78 13.68 -17.68 6.93
C PRO A 78 13.09 -18.79 6.06
N GLY A 79 13.20 -18.64 4.74
CA GLY A 79 12.71 -19.62 3.77
C GLY A 79 11.21 -19.59 3.50
N THR A 80 10.45 -18.66 4.07
CA THR A 80 9.00 -18.50 3.81
C THR A 80 8.69 -17.42 2.78
N TYR A 81 9.69 -16.66 2.34
CA TYR A 81 9.60 -15.70 1.25
C TYR A 81 10.73 -15.95 0.25
N HIS A 82 10.45 -15.86 -1.03
CA HIS A 82 11.37 -16.24 -2.10
C HIS A 82 12.50 -15.23 -2.33
N SER A 83 12.34 -14.00 -1.89
CA SER A 83 13.29 -12.90 -2.10
C SER A 83 13.85 -12.40 -0.76
N ALA A 84 14.95 -11.65 -0.82
CA ALA A 84 15.39 -10.88 0.34
C ALA A 84 14.32 -9.83 0.70
N TRP A 85 13.96 -9.80 1.97
CA TRP A 85 13.07 -8.78 2.49
C TRP A 85 13.84 -7.49 2.77
N ASP A 86 13.22 -6.37 2.50
CA ASP A 86 13.82 -5.05 2.67
C ASP A 86 12.73 -4.08 3.15
N GLU A 87 12.86 -3.59 4.38
CA GLU A 87 11.91 -2.67 4.99
C GLU A 87 11.85 -1.32 4.27
N GLU A 88 12.97 -0.83 3.73
CA GLU A 88 13.02 0.48 3.08
C GLU A 88 12.11 0.55 1.86
N ARG A 89 11.85 -0.58 1.22
CA ARG A 89 10.91 -0.66 0.10
C ARG A 89 9.47 -0.32 0.49
N LEU A 90 9.11 -0.39 1.78
CA LEU A 90 7.79 -0.03 2.29
C LEU A 90 7.62 1.48 2.54
N GLU A 91 8.69 2.26 2.51
CA GLU A 91 8.61 3.68 2.87
C GLU A 91 7.64 4.51 1.99
N PRO A 92 7.54 4.30 0.66
CA PRO A 92 6.51 4.99 -0.12
C PRO A 92 5.09 4.66 0.35
N TRP A 93 4.79 3.42 0.66
CA TRP A 93 3.50 3.01 1.20
C TRP A 93 3.26 3.60 2.60
N LYS A 94 4.26 3.51 3.47
CA LYS A 94 4.21 4.10 4.83
C LYS A 94 3.96 5.59 4.78
N GLU A 95 4.57 6.31 3.83
CA GLU A 95 4.36 7.76 3.69
C GLU A 95 2.94 8.11 3.27
N VAL A 96 2.30 7.37 2.36
CA VAL A 96 0.88 7.58 2.02
C VAL A 96 0.01 7.45 3.27
N VAL A 97 0.23 6.44 4.09
CA VAL A 97 -0.52 6.24 5.34
C VAL A 97 -0.25 7.39 6.33
N ARG A 98 1.01 7.81 6.50
CA ARG A 98 1.35 8.96 7.35
C ARG A 98 0.66 10.23 6.89
N GLN A 99 0.63 10.52 5.59
CA GLN A 99 -0.06 11.69 5.03
C GLN A 99 -1.56 11.67 5.36
N LEU A 100 -2.20 10.51 5.20
CA LEU A 100 -3.61 10.33 5.53
C LEU A 100 -3.88 10.56 7.03
N LEU A 101 -3.05 10.00 7.90
CA LEU A 101 -3.18 10.18 9.35
C LEU A 101 -2.92 11.63 9.79
N ARG A 102 -1.91 12.30 9.21
CA ARG A 102 -1.65 13.73 9.47
C ARG A 102 -2.84 14.61 9.07
N TYR A 103 -3.39 14.36 7.88
CA TYR A 103 -4.58 15.09 7.43
C TYR A 103 -5.75 14.88 8.40
N HIS A 104 -6.02 13.64 8.81
CA HIS A 104 -7.08 13.34 9.76
C HIS A 104 -6.87 14.02 11.12
N ALA A 105 -5.62 14.11 11.59
CA ALA A 105 -5.29 14.71 12.88
C ALA A 105 -5.60 16.22 12.95
N VAL A 106 -5.49 16.94 11.82
CA VAL A 106 -5.62 18.41 11.78
C VAL A 106 -6.91 18.90 11.12
N GLN A 107 -7.64 18.04 10.41
CA GLN A 107 -8.86 18.38 9.69
C GLN A 107 -10.12 17.86 10.39
N PRO A 108 -10.88 18.71 11.11
CA PRO A 108 -12.11 18.28 11.80
C PRO A 108 -13.16 17.67 10.87
N SER A 109 -13.13 18.05 9.59
CA SER A 109 -14.04 17.54 8.54
C SER A 109 -13.49 16.33 7.78
N SER A 110 -12.38 15.74 8.25
CA SER A 110 -11.83 14.56 7.60
C SER A 110 -12.84 13.42 7.51
N PRO A 111 -13.08 12.86 6.34
CA PRO A 111 -14.03 11.76 6.17
C PRO A 111 -13.47 10.41 6.62
N LEU A 112 -12.21 10.34 7.02
CA LEU A 112 -11.56 9.08 7.38
C LEU A 112 -12.26 8.42 8.57
N GLY A 113 -12.99 7.34 8.29
CA GLY A 113 -13.69 6.57 9.32
C GLY A 113 -12.94 5.32 9.75
N GLN A 114 -12.09 4.77 8.90
CA GLN A 114 -11.42 3.51 9.17
C GLN A 114 -10.12 3.35 8.38
N VAL A 115 -9.12 2.78 9.04
CA VAL A 115 -7.95 2.15 8.40
C VAL A 115 -7.93 0.69 8.82
N SER A 116 -8.05 -0.23 7.86
CA SER A 116 -8.08 -1.67 8.12
C SER A 116 -6.91 -2.36 7.42
N THR A 117 -6.24 -3.26 8.12
CA THR A 117 -5.24 -4.12 7.49
C THR A 117 -5.91 -5.21 6.68
N GLU A 118 -5.35 -5.55 5.53
CA GLU A 118 -5.88 -6.56 4.66
C GLU A 118 -4.75 -7.32 3.97
N PHE A 119 -4.48 -8.55 4.43
CA PHE A 119 -3.54 -9.47 3.82
C PHE A 119 -4.30 -10.74 3.43
N ILE A 120 -4.30 -11.08 2.14
CA ILE A 120 -5.08 -12.20 1.62
C ILE A 120 -4.22 -13.09 0.70
N PRO A 121 -4.51 -14.41 0.65
CA PRO A 121 -3.73 -15.36 -0.14
C PRO A 121 -4.24 -15.52 -1.60
N ASN A 122 -5.11 -14.63 -2.06
CA ASN A 122 -5.74 -14.75 -3.37
C ASN A 122 -4.78 -14.40 -4.51
N LEU A 123 -5.17 -14.82 -5.73
CA LEU A 123 -4.59 -14.38 -6.98
C LEU A 123 -4.41 -12.85 -6.98
N ASP A 124 -3.35 -12.36 -7.62
CA ASP A 124 -2.97 -10.95 -7.72
C ASP A 124 -2.46 -10.29 -6.43
N TYR A 125 -2.65 -10.92 -5.27
CA TYR A 125 -2.21 -10.35 -3.99
C TYR A 125 -0.95 -11.02 -3.43
N GLY A 126 -1.06 -12.26 -2.99
CA GLY A 126 0.04 -13.00 -2.39
C GLY A 126 -0.08 -14.50 -2.64
N GLU A 127 -0.36 -14.91 -3.89
CA GLU A 127 -0.51 -16.30 -4.25
C GLU A 127 0.72 -17.11 -3.89
N GLY A 128 0.49 -18.25 -3.25
CA GLY A 128 1.54 -19.17 -2.83
C GLY A 128 2.34 -18.72 -1.61
N CYS A 129 2.00 -17.57 -0.99
CA CYS A 129 2.74 -17.09 0.18
C CYS A 129 2.76 -18.11 1.31
N ARG A 130 3.95 -18.33 1.89
CA ARG A 130 4.18 -19.27 2.99
C ARG A 130 4.42 -18.59 4.33
N TYR A 131 4.55 -17.26 4.32
CA TYR A 131 4.60 -16.46 5.54
C TYR A 131 3.20 -16.23 6.11
N SER A 132 3.11 -15.99 7.41
CA SER A 132 1.84 -15.81 8.12
C SER A 132 1.18 -14.47 7.77
N LEU A 133 0.09 -14.49 7.01
CA LEU A 133 -0.69 -13.28 6.68
C LEU A 133 -1.29 -12.62 7.94
N PHE A 134 -1.59 -13.43 8.97
CA PHE A 134 -2.09 -12.91 10.24
C PHE A 134 -1.03 -12.10 10.98
N GLU A 135 0.22 -12.58 11.02
CA GLU A 135 1.34 -11.84 11.62
C GLU A 135 1.63 -10.56 10.84
N GLN A 136 1.54 -10.58 9.51
CA GLN A 136 1.68 -9.38 8.69
C GLN A 136 0.59 -8.34 9.02
N GLY A 137 -0.65 -8.80 9.17
CA GLY A 137 -1.78 -7.95 9.56
C GLY A 137 -1.58 -7.31 10.93
N ILE A 138 -1.10 -8.07 11.92
CA ILE A 138 -0.81 -7.57 13.27
C ILE A 138 0.32 -6.54 13.24
N ALA A 139 1.44 -6.84 12.56
CA ALA A 139 2.58 -5.94 12.47
C ALA A 139 2.19 -4.62 11.79
N CYS A 140 1.46 -4.68 10.68
CA CYS A 140 0.95 -3.52 9.98
C CYS A 140 0.02 -2.68 10.87
N ALA A 141 -0.94 -3.31 11.55
CA ALA A 141 -1.87 -2.61 12.45
C ALA A 141 -1.15 -1.96 13.64
N SER A 142 -0.13 -2.61 14.19
CA SER A 142 0.67 -2.06 15.29
C SER A 142 1.42 -0.81 14.84
N TRP A 143 2.10 -0.89 13.70
CA TRP A 143 2.78 0.26 13.11
C TRP A 143 1.84 1.45 12.84
N ILE A 144 0.63 1.19 12.29
CA ILE A 144 -0.37 2.25 12.04
C ILE A 144 -0.78 2.93 13.35
N ARG A 145 -0.98 2.16 14.42
CA ARG A 145 -1.33 2.72 15.75
C ARG A 145 -0.21 3.56 16.34
N GLU A 146 1.02 3.11 16.21
CA GLU A 146 2.21 3.85 16.66
C GLU A 146 2.38 5.15 15.87
N ALA A 147 2.25 5.09 14.55
CA ALA A 147 2.27 6.27 13.68
C ALA A 147 1.17 7.28 14.07
N TRP A 148 -0.06 6.79 14.32
CA TRP A 148 -1.16 7.64 14.79
C TRP A 148 -0.88 8.27 16.14
N GLN A 149 -0.35 7.51 17.11
CA GLN A 149 -0.04 8.02 18.44
C GLN A 149 1.01 9.13 18.38
N SER A 150 2.07 8.97 17.59
CA SER A 150 3.07 9.99 17.36
C SER A 150 2.47 11.26 16.76
N ILE A 151 1.74 11.13 15.66
CA ILE A 151 1.11 12.25 14.95
C ILE A 151 0.11 12.99 15.86
N ALA A 152 -0.69 12.26 16.63
CA ALA A 152 -1.68 12.87 17.53
C ALA A 152 -1.05 13.57 18.73
N GLN A 153 0.16 13.20 19.15
CA GLN A 153 0.91 13.89 20.20
C GLN A 153 1.50 15.21 19.69
N ASP A 154 2.03 15.22 18.46
CA ASP A 154 2.65 16.39 17.84
C ASP A 154 1.63 17.51 17.53
N ASN A 155 0.34 17.18 17.51
CA ASN A 155 -0.75 18.10 17.19
C ASN A 155 -1.59 18.51 18.43
N ARG A 156 -1.09 18.26 19.65
CA ARG A 156 -1.70 18.74 20.91
C ARG A 156 -1.01 19.98 21.42
#